data_c7556594d53d5cacbe6b991a7c0eb7c8
#
_entry.id   c7556594d53d5cacbe6b991a7c0eb7c8
#
_cell.length_a   1.000
_cell.length_b   1.000
_cell.length_c   1.000
_cell.angle_alpha   90.00
_cell.angle_beta   90.00
_cell.angle_gamma   90.00
#
_symmetry.space_group_name_H-M   'P 1'
#
loop_
_entity.id
_entity.type
_entity.pdbx_description
1 polymer ?
#
loop_
_entity_poly.entity_id
_entity_poly.type
_entity_poly.pdbx_seq_one_letter_code
_entity_poly.pdbx_strand_id
1 'polypeptide(L)' 'MAYSHVNSKGQTYYLHANKIKRSSGKETTLYYFSREVKAEKALDAVPGGYKVIEMKTGLPALKKV' A
#
# COMPACT_ATOMS: atom_id res chain seq x y z
N MET A 1 -10.74 -8.94 -4.35
CA MET A 1 -10.72 -8.43 -2.98
C MET A 1 -9.39 -7.76 -2.69
N ALA A 2 -9.39 -6.73 -1.88
CA ALA A 2 -8.15 -6.01 -1.57
C ALA A 2 -7.37 -6.73 -0.48
N TYR A 3 -6.05 -6.71 -0.60
CA TYR A 3 -5.18 -7.19 0.45
C TYR A 3 -5.37 -6.34 1.71
N SER A 4 -5.55 -6.98 2.84
CA SER A 4 -5.77 -6.28 4.10
C SER A 4 -4.66 -6.59 5.10
N HIS A 5 -4.39 -5.62 5.96
CA HIS A 5 -3.42 -5.76 7.05
C HIS A 5 -4.00 -5.15 8.31
N VAL A 6 -3.96 -5.92 9.39
CA VAL A 6 -4.40 -5.44 10.69
C VAL A 6 -3.15 -5.02 11.47
N ASN A 7 -3.11 -3.75 11.90
CA ASN A 7 -1.97 -3.24 12.65
C ASN A 7 -2.05 -3.64 14.13
N SER A 8 -1.03 -3.25 14.90
CA SER A 8 -0.97 -3.58 16.32
C SER A 8 -2.08 -2.94 17.16
N LYS A 9 -2.73 -1.90 16.61
CA LYS A 9 -3.84 -1.23 17.27
C LYS A 9 -5.20 -1.82 16.91
N GLY A 10 -5.23 -2.89 16.13
CA GLY A 10 -6.46 -3.55 15.70
C GLY A 10 -7.19 -2.86 14.57
N GLN A 11 -6.55 -1.94 13.87
CA GLN A 11 -7.14 -1.26 12.73
C GLN A 11 -6.82 -2.00 11.44
N THR A 12 -7.81 -2.13 10.57
CA THR A 12 -7.63 -2.81 9.28
C THR A 12 -7.32 -1.80 8.19
N TYR A 13 -6.27 -2.07 7.44
CA TYR A 13 -5.86 -1.24 6.29
C TYR A 13 -5.84 -2.09 5.03
N TYR A 14 -6.07 -1.45 3.91
CA TYR A 14 -6.10 -2.09 2.60
C TYR A 14 -4.99 -1.53 1.73
N LEU A 15 -4.32 -2.42 1.01
CA LEU A 15 -3.20 -2.05 0.15
C LEU A 15 -3.70 -1.44 -1.16
N HIS A 16 -3.09 -0.32 -1.53
CA HIS A 16 -3.41 0.37 -2.77
C HIS A 16 -2.12 0.72 -3.52
N ALA A 17 -2.25 0.90 -4.83
CA ALA A 17 -1.17 1.39 -5.67
C ALA A 17 -1.63 2.61 -6.45
N ASN A 18 -0.81 3.65 -6.46
CA ASN A 18 -1.09 4.86 -7.21
C ASN A 18 0.04 5.09 -8.21
N LYS A 19 -0.30 5.16 -9.49
CA LYS A 19 0.67 5.44 -10.54
C LYS A 19 0.82 6.94 -10.70
N ILE A 20 2.04 7.42 -10.53
CA ILE A 20 2.35 8.84 -10.68
C ILE A 20 3.18 9.00 -11.95
N LYS A 21 2.71 9.84 -12.86
CA LYS A 21 3.43 10.15 -14.08
C LYS A 21 4.22 11.42 -13.87
N ARG A 22 5.53 11.32 -14.00
CA ARG A 22 6.41 12.47 -13.83
C ARG A 22 6.58 13.22 -15.14
N SER A 23 6.94 14.51 -15.05
CA SER A 23 7.18 15.36 -16.22
C SER A 23 8.33 14.86 -17.11
N SER A 24 9.23 14.06 -16.56
CA SER A 24 10.33 13.45 -17.30
C SER A 24 9.90 12.23 -18.13
N GLY A 25 8.61 11.87 -18.08
CA GLY A 25 8.10 10.72 -18.82
C GLY A 25 8.21 9.38 -18.08
N LYS A 26 8.77 9.38 -16.89
CA LYS A 26 8.87 8.15 -16.09
C LYS A 26 7.64 7.97 -15.22
N GLU A 27 7.11 6.77 -15.18
CA GLU A 27 6.03 6.42 -14.27
C GLU A 27 6.59 5.83 -12.99
N THR A 28 6.07 6.29 -11.86
CA THR A 28 6.43 5.76 -10.55
C THR A 28 5.17 5.22 -9.88
N THR A 29 5.26 4.03 -9.30
CA THR A 29 4.16 3.46 -8.56
C THR A 29 4.38 3.70 -7.07
N LEU A 30 3.40 4.33 -6.42
CA LEU A 30 3.41 4.56 -4.98
C LEU A 30 2.44 3.58 -4.34
N TYR A 31 2.93 2.80 -3.39
CA TYR A 31 2.09 1.89 -2.63
C TYR A 31 1.73 2.51 -1.29
N TYR A 32 0.47 2.39 -0.91
CA TYR A 32 0.01 2.94 0.37
C TYR A 32 -1.12 2.10 0.94
N PHE A 33 -1.34 2.26 2.22
CA PHE A 33 -2.45 1.60 2.91
C PHE A 33 -3.50 2.63 3.29
N SER A 34 -4.75 2.24 3.18
CA SER A 34 -5.87 3.10 3.54
C SER A 34 -6.93 2.27 4.26
N ARG A 35 -7.68 2.89 5.14
CA ARG A 35 -8.79 2.22 5.83
C ARG A 35 -10.00 2.04 4.93
N GLU A 36 -10.03 2.70 3.80
CA GLU A 36 -11.09 2.55 2.81
C GLU A 36 -10.57 1.79 1.59
N VAL A 37 -11.44 0.97 1.00
CA VAL A 37 -11.10 0.24 -0.21
C VAL A 37 -11.49 1.10 -1.42
N LYS A 38 -10.49 1.42 -2.24
CA LYS A 38 -10.71 2.07 -3.53
C LYS A 38 -10.50 1.03 -4.62
N ALA A 39 -11.58 0.53 -5.18
CA ALA A 39 -11.52 -0.60 -6.11
C ALA A 39 -10.57 -0.37 -7.28
N GLU A 40 -10.45 0.86 -7.74
CA GLU A 40 -9.59 1.21 -8.87
C GLU A 40 -8.10 1.06 -8.56
N LYS A 41 -7.73 1.19 -7.29
CA LYS A 41 -6.33 1.22 -6.87
C LYS A 41 -5.97 0.08 -5.93
N ALA A 42 -6.96 -0.65 -5.43
CA ALA A 42 -6.72 -1.72 -4.47
C ALA A 42 -5.97 -2.89 -5.11
N LEU A 43 -5.02 -3.43 -4.36
CA LEU A 43 -4.26 -4.61 -4.77
C LEU A 43 -4.72 -5.83 -4.00
N ASP A 44 -4.69 -6.98 -4.65
CA ASP A 44 -5.10 -8.24 -4.02
C ASP A 44 -4.00 -8.88 -3.19
N ALA A 45 -2.75 -8.48 -3.42
CA ALA A 45 -1.60 -9.06 -2.74
C ALA A 45 -0.43 -8.09 -2.70
N VAL A 46 0.52 -8.36 -1.81
CA VAL A 46 1.76 -7.59 -1.73
C VAL A 46 2.59 -7.87 -2.99
N PRO A 47 3.07 -6.83 -3.70
CA PRO A 47 3.91 -7.03 -4.88
C PRO A 47 5.20 -7.76 -4.54
N GLY A 48 5.71 -8.51 -5.49
CA GLY A 48 6.99 -9.18 -5.32
C GLY A 48 8.11 -8.18 -5.08
N GLY A 49 9.01 -8.50 -4.16
CA GLY A 49 10.11 -7.61 -3.80
C GLY A 49 9.76 -6.57 -2.74
N TYR A 50 8.57 -6.65 -2.16
CA TYR A 50 8.15 -5.74 -1.08
C TYR A 50 7.70 -6.51 0.14
N LYS A 51 7.80 -5.87 1.29
CA LYS A 51 7.30 -6.42 2.55
C LYS A 51 6.49 -5.37 3.29
N VAL A 52 5.55 -5.84 4.11
CA VAL A 52 4.74 -4.96 4.94
C VAL A 52 5.49 -4.64 6.21
N ILE A 53 5.62 -3.34 6.52
CA ILE A 53 6.18 -2.87 7.79
C ILE A 53 5.16 -2.00 8.48
N GLU A 54 5.29 -1.86 9.79
CA GLU A 54 4.42 -0.99 10.57
C GLU A 54 5.26 0.15 11.14
N MET A 55 4.78 1.37 10.92
CA MET A 55 5.43 2.56 11.46
C MET A 55 5.11 2.74 12.94
N LYS A 56 5.85 3.60 13.63
CA LYS A 56 5.64 3.89 15.04
C LYS A 56 4.23 4.38 15.33
N THR A 57 3.61 5.04 14.37
CA THR A 57 2.23 5.54 14.49
C THR A 57 1.19 4.45 14.30
N GLY A 58 1.59 3.25 13.94
CA GLY A 58 0.68 2.15 13.65
C GLY A 58 0.23 2.08 12.20
N LEU A 59 0.70 2.98 11.35
CA LEU A 59 0.36 2.97 9.93
C LEU A 59 1.22 1.95 9.19
N PRO A 60 0.61 0.97 8.51
CA PRO A 60 1.39 0.03 7.71
C PRO A 60 1.91 0.68 6.43
N ALA A 61 3.03 0.15 5.95
CA ALA A 61 3.63 0.64 4.71
C ALA A 61 4.35 -0.51 4.01
N LEU A 62 4.63 -0.35 2.72
CA LEU A 62 5.44 -1.30 1.99
C LEU A 62 6.87 -0.79 1.90
N LYS A 63 7.80 -1.69 2.16
CA LYS A 63 9.22 -1.40 2.03
C LYS A 63 9.84 -2.39 1.04
N LYS A 64 10.71 -1.89 0.21
CA LYS A 64 11.41 -2.75 -0.73
C LYS A 64 12.37 -3.66 0.02
N VAL A 65 12.29 -4.93 -0.29
CA VAL A 65 13.15 -5.95 0.31
C VAL A 65 14.58 -5.83 -0.18
#